data_5fee247f1902c874c0a6358b3cfc603c
#
_entry.id   5fee247f1902c874c0a6358b3cfc603c
#
_cell.length_a   1.000
_cell.length_b   1.000
_cell.length_c   1.000
_cell.angle_alpha   90.00
_cell.angle_beta   90.00
_cell.angle_gamma   90.00
#
_symmetry.space_group_name_H-M   'P 1'
#
loop_
_entity.id
_entity.type
_entity.pdbx_description
1 polymer ?
#
loop_
_entity_poly.entity_id
_entity_poly.type
_entity_poly.pdbx_seq_one_letter_code
_entity_poly.pdbx_strand_id
1 'polypeptide(L)'
;MGRARVSRSGIPLNASPQTHAKVLSWFGQWRRGRVFDCPAGAGALAQELAAMGFVVVAGDLDRRPGREVGARRLCADLSRTLPFADASFDYVACVEGIEHLERPVDALREMRRVLRPGGRLVLTTPNVLHLASRVRMLLTGFWSSAPRPFDPAEAITGLEHIMLLTYPILAYFLSRTGFAIERLETNRVVKGSLPWAWLAPIVTLATRLAVRRPAEQEHGRVLTDRRFLFGHTLCFRCRAV
;
A
#
# COMPACT_ATOMS: atom_id res chain seq x y z
N MET A 1 3.91 1.12 26.13
CA MET A 1 3.28 0.05 25.33
C MET A 1 1.95 0.59 24.76
N GLY A 2 1.87 0.87 23.44
CA GLY A 2 0.64 1.30 22.80
C GLY A 2 -0.37 0.15 22.75
N ARG A 3 -1.66 0.43 23.01
CA ARG A 3 -2.73 -0.56 22.83
C ARG A 3 -2.66 -1.14 21.41
N ALA A 4 -2.62 -2.46 21.27
CA ALA A 4 -2.69 -3.13 19.98
C ALA A 4 -3.94 -2.64 19.23
N ARG A 5 -3.75 -2.22 17.98
CA ARG A 5 -4.87 -1.82 17.12
C ARG A 5 -5.56 -3.10 16.66
N VAL A 6 -6.86 -3.19 16.83
CA VAL A 6 -7.64 -4.38 16.45
C VAL A 6 -8.72 -4.03 15.44
N SER A 7 -9.08 -5.00 14.61
CA SER A 7 -10.23 -4.94 13.69
C SER A 7 -11.57 -4.97 14.46
N ARG A 8 -12.67 -4.84 13.76
CA ARG A 8 -14.01 -5.02 14.35
C ARG A 8 -14.22 -6.41 14.95
N SER A 9 -13.52 -7.41 14.42
CA SER A 9 -13.54 -8.79 14.91
C SER A 9 -12.48 -9.10 15.98
N GLY A 10 -11.77 -8.08 16.48
CA GLY A 10 -10.76 -8.24 17.53
C GLY A 10 -9.41 -8.79 17.07
N ILE A 11 -9.17 -8.89 15.76
CA ILE A 11 -7.89 -9.35 15.20
C ILE A 11 -6.90 -8.17 15.13
N PRO A 12 -5.62 -8.38 15.50
CA PRO A 12 -4.60 -7.35 15.39
C PRO A 12 -4.47 -6.81 13.95
N LEU A 13 -4.36 -5.49 13.83
CA LEU A 13 -4.15 -4.79 12.56
C LEU A 13 -2.68 -4.42 12.41
N ASN A 14 -2.05 -4.86 11.33
CA ASN A 14 -0.71 -4.39 10.95
C ASN A 14 -0.79 -3.00 10.29
N ALA A 15 -1.81 -2.76 9.47
CA ALA A 15 -2.11 -1.44 8.92
C ALA A 15 -2.90 -0.55 9.89
N SER A 16 -2.98 0.76 9.61
CA SER A 16 -3.81 1.66 10.42
C SER A 16 -5.31 1.33 10.23
N PRO A 17 -6.15 1.52 11.26
CA PRO A 17 -7.60 1.32 11.14
C PRO A 17 -8.23 2.14 9.99
N GLN A 18 -7.68 3.33 9.71
CA GLN A 18 -8.15 4.19 8.64
C GLN A 18 -7.77 3.63 7.25
N THR A 19 -6.58 3.02 7.10
CA THR A 19 -6.18 2.30 5.87
C THR A 19 -7.14 1.14 5.65
N HIS A 20 -7.38 0.35 6.68
CA HIS A 20 -8.26 -0.81 6.63
C HIS A 20 -9.68 -0.44 6.22
N ALA A 21 -10.27 0.59 6.89
CA ALA A 21 -11.60 1.10 6.55
C ALA A 21 -11.68 1.62 5.10
N LYS A 22 -10.64 2.29 4.61
CA LYS A 22 -10.55 2.78 3.24
C LYS A 22 -10.59 1.61 2.23
N VAL A 23 -9.77 0.59 2.45
CA VAL A 23 -9.73 -0.60 1.60
C VAL A 23 -11.10 -1.28 1.56
N LEU A 24 -11.70 -1.55 2.72
CA LEU A 24 -13.03 -2.15 2.83
C LEU A 24 -14.11 -1.32 2.13
N SER A 25 -14.03 0.01 2.19
CA SER A 25 -14.99 0.89 1.51
C SER A 25 -14.99 0.71 -0.02
N TRP A 26 -13.85 0.36 -0.61
CA TRP A 26 -13.77 0.05 -2.04
C TRP A 26 -14.34 -1.31 -2.37
N PHE A 27 -14.01 -2.34 -1.57
CA PHE A 27 -14.58 -3.67 -1.73
C PHE A 27 -16.10 -3.68 -1.56
N GLY A 28 -16.65 -2.82 -0.68
CA GLY A 28 -18.09 -2.65 -0.52
C GLY A 28 -18.85 -2.20 -1.76
N GLN A 29 -18.15 -1.58 -2.72
CA GLN A 29 -18.70 -1.10 -3.99
C GLN A 29 -18.62 -2.14 -5.11
N TRP A 30 -17.92 -3.27 -4.89
CA TRP A 30 -17.64 -4.24 -5.94
C TRP A 30 -18.53 -5.48 -5.83
N ARG A 31 -18.69 -6.15 -6.97
CA ARG A 31 -19.32 -7.48 -6.99
C ARG A 31 -18.51 -8.46 -6.17
N ARG A 32 -19.17 -9.41 -5.53
CA ARG A 32 -18.50 -10.49 -4.81
C ARG A 32 -17.72 -11.33 -5.80
N GLY A 33 -16.54 -11.80 -5.37
CA GLY A 33 -15.62 -12.53 -6.21
C GLY A 33 -14.49 -13.13 -5.37
N ARG A 34 -13.47 -13.62 -6.03
CA ARG A 34 -12.29 -14.23 -5.40
C ARG A 34 -11.25 -13.15 -5.11
N VAL A 35 -10.80 -13.07 -3.87
CA VAL A 35 -9.79 -12.12 -3.38
C VAL A 35 -8.56 -12.88 -2.93
N PHE A 36 -7.39 -12.42 -3.34
CA PHE A 36 -6.12 -12.77 -2.73
C PHE A 36 -5.65 -11.59 -1.87
N ASP A 37 -5.52 -11.81 -0.56
CA ASP A 37 -5.03 -10.84 0.41
C ASP A 37 -3.60 -11.24 0.83
N CYS A 38 -2.59 -10.46 0.43
CA CYS A 38 -1.18 -10.76 0.71
C CYS A 38 -0.32 -9.48 0.70
N PRO A 39 0.43 -9.20 1.79
CA PRO A 39 0.54 -9.99 3.02
C PRO A 39 -0.69 -9.81 3.92
N ALA A 40 -1.25 -10.92 4.41
CA ALA A 40 -2.49 -10.90 5.19
C ALA A 40 -2.26 -10.60 6.70
N GLY A 41 -1.02 -10.70 7.17
CA GLY A 41 -0.69 -10.56 8.58
C GLY A 41 -1.51 -11.52 9.44
N ALA A 42 -2.19 -11.00 10.46
CA ALA A 42 -3.07 -11.78 11.31
C ALA A 42 -4.44 -12.14 10.67
N GLY A 43 -4.70 -11.73 9.41
CA GLY A 43 -5.93 -12.08 8.66
C GLY A 43 -7.11 -11.14 8.88
N ALA A 44 -6.90 -9.97 9.48
CA ALA A 44 -7.98 -9.05 9.80
C ALA A 44 -8.77 -8.58 8.56
N LEU A 45 -8.08 -8.23 7.46
CA LEU A 45 -8.72 -7.84 6.20
C LEU A 45 -9.43 -9.04 5.57
N ALA A 46 -8.77 -10.18 5.51
CA ALA A 46 -9.32 -11.41 4.95
C ALA A 46 -10.64 -11.80 5.62
N GLN A 47 -10.70 -11.74 6.95
CA GLN A 47 -11.92 -12.06 7.70
C GLN A 47 -13.06 -11.08 7.41
N GLU A 48 -12.79 -9.78 7.37
CA GLU A 48 -13.82 -8.78 7.08
C GLU A 48 -14.33 -8.88 5.64
N LEU A 49 -13.44 -9.17 4.67
CA LEU A 49 -13.84 -9.44 3.29
C LEU A 49 -14.69 -10.72 3.17
N ALA A 50 -14.33 -11.79 3.89
CA ALA A 50 -15.13 -13.01 3.93
C ALA A 50 -16.53 -12.76 4.53
N ALA A 51 -16.61 -11.99 5.61
CA ALA A 51 -17.88 -11.56 6.20
C ALA A 51 -18.73 -10.70 5.24
N MET A 52 -18.09 -9.99 4.30
CA MET A 52 -18.76 -9.27 3.22
C MET A 52 -19.22 -10.19 2.06
N GLY A 53 -18.93 -11.50 2.11
CA GLY A 53 -19.30 -12.48 1.10
C GLY A 53 -18.30 -12.67 -0.05
N PHE A 54 -17.04 -12.23 0.10
CA PHE A 54 -15.98 -12.58 -0.84
C PHE A 54 -15.40 -13.96 -0.54
N VAL A 55 -14.90 -14.65 -1.56
CA VAL A 55 -14.13 -15.88 -1.41
C VAL A 55 -12.66 -15.48 -1.25
N VAL A 56 -12.15 -15.55 -0.02
CA VAL A 56 -10.84 -14.99 0.30
C VAL A 56 -9.78 -16.07 0.49
N VAL A 57 -8.64 -15.85 -0.13
CA VAL A 57 -7.39 -16.56 0.14
C VAL A 57 -6.42 -15.59 0.78
N ALA A 58 -5.99 -15.89 2.01
CA ALA A 58 -5.05 -15.09 2.78
C ALA A 58 -3.64 -15.68 2.67
N GLY A 59 -2.70 -14.92 2.11
CA GLY A 59 -1.30 -15.30 1.97
C GLY A 59 -0.41 -14.51 2.91
N ASP A 60 0.53 -15.17 3.59
CA ASP A 60 1.56 -14.53 4.40
C ASP A 60 2.78 -15.44 4.51
N LEU A 61 3.96 -14.86 4.78
CA LEU A 61 5.18 -15.61 5.10
C LEU A 61 5.05 -16.34 6.45
N ASP A 62 4.31 -15.73 7.38
CA ASP A 62 4.05 -16.31 8.68
C ASP A 62 3.04 -17.46 8.55
N ARG A 63 3.49 -18.67 8.88
CA ARG A 63 2.68 -19.89 8.84
C ARG A 63 1.77 -20.07 10.06
N ARG A 64 1.91 -19.21 11.07
CA ARG A 64 1.09 -19.35 12.29
C ARG A 64 -0.39 -19.20 11.93
N PRO A 65 -1.25 -20.11 12.40
CA PRO A 65 -2.68 -20.02 12.14
C PRO A 65 -3.22 -18.73 12.77
N GLY A 66 -3.79 -17.85 11.93
CA GLY A 66 -4.61 -16.75 12.40
C GLY A 66 -5.97 -17.28 12.85
N ARG A 67 -6.75 -16.48 13.57
CA ARG A 67 -8.16 -16.78 13.91
C ARG A 67 -9.07 -16.49 12.71
N GLU A 68 -8.78 -17.09 11.57
CA GLU A 68 -9.54 -16.78 10.36
C GLU A 68 -10.79 -17.63 10.27
N VAL A 69 -11.93 -17.01 10.50
CA VAL A 69 -13.21 -17.59 10.17
C VAL A 69 -13.58 -17.17 8.75
N GLY A 70 -13.66 -18.13 7.83
CA GLY A 70 -14.17 -17.92 6.47
C GLY A 70 -13.14 -17.58 5.38
N ALA A 71 -11.84 -17.48 5.71
CA ALA A 71 -10.76 -17.32 4.73
C ALA A 71 -9.85 -18.57 4.68
N ARG A 72 -9.41 -18.96 3.49
CA ARG A 72 -8.41 -20.01 3.32
C ARG A 72 -7.01 -19.39 3.44
N ARG A 73 -6.19 -19.85 4.39
CA ARG A 73 -4.82 -19.38 4.57
C ARG A 73 -3.80 -20.27 3.89
N LEU A 74 -2.74 -19.67 3.36
CA LEU A 74 -1.56 -20.37 2.86
C LEU A 74 -0.29 -19.57 3.14
N CYS A 75 0.85 -20.26 3.13
CA CYS A 75 2.14 -19.62 3.10
C CYS A 75 2.41 -19.09 1.69
N ALA A 76 2.54 -17.78 1.55
CA ALA A 76 2.84 -17.12 0.28
C ALA A 76 3.94 -16.07 0.47
N ASP A 77 4.93 -16.12 -0.40
CA ASP A 77 6.03 -15.17 -0.47
C ASP A 77 5.85 -14.32 -1.74
N LEU A 78 5.58 -13.04 -1.56
CA LEU A 78 5.45 -12.09 -2.68
C LEU A 78 6.76 -11.86 -3.44
N SER A 79 7.89 -12.29 -2.89
CA SER A 79 9.20 -12.25 -3.57
C SER A 79 9.41 -13.43 -4.52
N ARG A 80 8.46 -14.37 -4.55
CA ARG A 80 8.51 -15.61 -5.35
C ARG A 80 7.26 -15.77 -6.21
N THR A 81 7.29 -16.75 -7.10
CA THR A 81 6.12 -17.18 -7.87
C THR A 81 5.02 -17.65 -6.94
N LEU A 82 3.83 -17.05 -7.06
CA LEU A 82 2.67 -17.42 -6.28
C LEU A 82 2.10 -18.77 -6.72
N PRO A 83 1.64 -19.64 -5.80
CA PRO A 83 1.17 -21.00 -6.11
C PRO A 83 -0.25 -21.02 -6.69
N PHE A 84 -0.51 -20.17 -7.66
CA PHE A 84 -1.80 -20.04 -8.33
C PHE A 84 -1.62 -20.02 -9.83
N ALA A 85 -2.60 -20.54 -10.55
CA ALA A 85 -2.69 -20.38 -11.99
C ALA A 85 -2.95 -18.91 -12.37
N ASP A 86 -2.67 -18.56 -13.61
CA ASP A 86 -2.99 -17.25 -14.17
C ASP A 86 -4.48 -16.97 -14.06
N ALA A 87 -4.86 -15.70 -13.92
CA ALA A 87 -6.24 -15.25 -13.90
C ALA A 87 -7.12 -15.96 -12.84
N SER A 88 -6.56 -16.30 -11.67
CA SER A 88 -7.26 -17.03 -10.61
C SER A 88 -8.14 -16.15 -9.72
N PHE A 89 -7.91 -14.83 -9.71
CA PHE A 89 -8.57 -13.89 -8.80
C PHE A 89 -9.22 -12.73 -9.53
N ASP A 90 -10.35 -12.25 -8.97
CA ASP A 90 -11.01 -11.02 -9.41
C ASP A 90 -10.31 -9.80 -8.79
N TYR A 91 -9.77 -9.98 -7.58
CA TYR A 91 -9.15 -8.93 -6.78
C TYR A 91 -7.88 -9.42 -6.09
N VAL A 92 -6.90 -8.52 -5.98
CA VAL A 92 -5.73 -8.68 -5.11
C VAL A 92 -5.68 -7.50 -4.16
N ALA A 93 -5.45 -7.75 -2.87
CA ALA A 93 -5.16 -6.74 -1.87
C ALA A 93 -3.72 -6.89 -1.39
N CYS A 94 -2.92 -5.82 -1.50
CA CYS A 94 -1.58 -5.74 -0.93
C CYS A 94 -1.53 -4.50 -0.05
N VAL A 95 -1.75 -4.70 1.26
CA VAL A 95 -1.93 -3.61 2.22
C VAL A 95 -0.71 -3.49 3.10
N GLU A 96 0.02 -2.36 2.99
CA GLU A 96 1.26 -2.10 3.73
C GLU A 96 2.24 -3.29 3.62
N GLY A 97 2.57 -3.68 2.38
CA GLY A 97 3.39 -4.87 2.12
C GLY A 97 4.48 -4.67 1.08
N ILE A 98 4.23 -3.86 0.05
CA ILE A 98 5.15 -3.70 -1.08
C ILE A 98 6.46 -3.01 -0.68
N GLU A 99 6.45 -2.17 0.35
CA GLU A 99 7.61 -1.48 0.92
C GLU A 99 8.60 -2.40 1.66
N HIS A 100 8.18 -3.63 1.97
CA HIS A 100 9.01 -4.64 2.61
C HIS A 100 9.72 -5.57 1.62
N LEU A 101 9.45 -5.42 0.30
CA LEU A 101 9.98 -6.31 -0.72
C LEU A 101 11.26 -5.75 -1.34
N GLU A 102 12.27 -6.59 -1.48
CA GLU A 102 13.50 -6.24 -2.22
C GLU A 102 13.24 -6.05 -3.72
N ARG A 103 12.26 -6.78 -4.27
CA ARG A 103 11.93 -6.81 -5.69
C ARG A 103 10.46 -6.50 -5.96
N PRO A 104 9.99 -5.27 -5.67
CA PRO A 104 8.57 -4.91 -5.76
C PRO A 104 7.97 -5.04 -7.16
N VAL A 105 8.78 -4.89 -8.21
CA VAL A 105 8.34 -5.04 -9.61
C VAL A 105 7.98 -6.48 -9.93
N ASP A 106 8.72 -7.45 -9.42
CA ASP A 106 8.42 -8.87 -9.63
C ASP A 106 7.14 -9.27 -8.90
N ALA A 107 6.95 -8.76 -7.68
CA ALA A 107 5.70 -8.94 -6.95
C ALA A 107 4.49 -8.35 -7.70
N LEU A 108 4.62 -7.16 -8.30
CA LEU A 108 3.57 -6.58 -9.12
C LEU A 108 3.29 -7.42 -10.38
N ARG A 109 4.30 -8.01 -11.02
CA ARG A 109 4.11 -8.95 -12.15
C ARG A 109 3.33 -10.19 -11.73
N GLU A 110 3.64 -10.76 -10.57
CA GLU A 110 2.93 -11.92 -10.04
C GLU A 110 1.49 -11.56 -9.65
N MET A 111 1.25 -10.42 -8.99
CA MET A 111 -0.09 -9.91 -8.71
C MET A 111 -0.88 -9.71 -10.02
N ARG A 112 -0.23 -9.20 -11.08
CA ARG A 112 -0.86 -9.05 -12.39
C ARG A 112 -1.18 -10.40 -13.04
N ARG A 113 -0.28 -11.36 -12.96
CA ARG A 113 -0.46 -12.72 -13.52
C ARG A 113 -1.67 -13.43 -12.90
N VAL A 114 -1.79 -13.38 -11.57
CA VAL A 114 -2.89 -14.06 -10.88
C VAL A 114 -4.24 -13.34 -10.99
N LEU A 115 -4.25 -12.06 -11.36
CA LEU A 115 -5.47 -11.30 -11.63
C LEU A 115 -6.04 -11.62 -13.00
N ARG A 116 -7.36 -11.77 -13.06
CA ARG A 116 -8.10 -11.81 -14.33
C ARG A 116 -7.93 -10.53 -15.13
N PRO A 117 -8.03 -10.57 -16.45
CA PRO A 117 -8.14 -9.35 -17.25
C PRO A 117 -9.27 -8.46 -16.71
N GLY A 118 -9.00 -7.18 -16.50
CA GLY A 118 -9.94 -6.25 -15.88
C GLY A 118 -10.13 -6.40 -14.36
N GLY A 119 -9.46 -7.35 -13.72
CA GLY A 119 -9.41 -7.50 -12.26
C GLY A 119 -8.77 -6.29 -11.58
N ARG A 120 -8.93 -6.16 -10.26
CA ARG A 120 -8.43 -4.98 -9.54
C ARG A 120 -7.41 -5.32 -8.47
N LEU A 121 -6.36 -4.50 -8.42
CA LEU A 121 -5.39 -4.45 -7.33
C LEU A 121 -5.74 -3.29 -6.41
N VAL A 122 -5.85 -3.57 -5.11
CA VAL A 122 -5.77 -2.55 -4.05
C VAL A 122 -4.38 -2.62 -3.45
N LEU A 123 -3.65 -1.51 -3.54
CA LEU A 123 -2.28 -1.42 -3.05
C LEU A 123 -2.18 -0.24 -2.08
N THR A 124 -1.60 -0.46 -0.91
CA THR A 124 -1.29 0.65 0.00
C THR A 124 0.16 0.62 0.43
N THR A 125 0.73 1.80 0.64
CA THR A 125 2.12 1.98 1.11
C THR A 125 2.26 3.34 1.80
N PRO A 126 3.21 3.55 2.72
CA PRO A 126 3.45 4.84 3.34
C PRO A 126 3.72 5.95 2.31
N ASN A 127 3.15 7.13 2.54
CA ASN A 127 3.46 8.30 1.74
C ASN A 127 4.75 8.97 2.24
N VAL A 128 5.87 8.57 1.69
CA VAL A 128 7.17 9.14 2.05
C VAL A 128 7.36 10.60 1.61
N LEU A 129 6.46 11.12 0.76
CA LEU A 129 6.53 12.48 0.23
C LEU A 129 5.54 13.46 0.88
N HIS A 130 4.93 13.12 2.02
CA HIS A 130 4.14 14.11 2.75
C HIS A 130 5.02 15.27 3.26
N LEU A 131 4.44 16.44 3.48
CA LEU A 131 5.17 17.69 3.66
C LEU A 131 6.22 17.64 4.79
N ALA A 132 5.85 17.11 5.98
CA ALA A 132 6.81 16.96 7.07
C ALA A 132 7.98 16.03 6.70
N SER A 133 7.74 14.99 5.88
CA SER A 133 8.79 14.10 5.42
C SER A 133 9.76 14.80 4.47
N ARG A 134 9.24 15.63 3.56
CA ARG A 134 10.10 16.45 2.65
C ARG A 134 10.99 17.41 3.44
N VAL A 135 10.42 18.10 4.46
CA VAL A 135 11.19 19.00 5.32
C VAL A 135 12.23 18.22 6.12
N ARG A 136 11.83 17.08 6.72
CA ARG A 136 12.77 16.22 7.44
C ARG A 136 13.93 15.76 6.55
N MET A 137 13.62 15.30 5.32
CA MET A 137 14.65 14.87 4.36
C MET A 137 15.60 16.01 4.03
N LEU A 138 15.09 17.23 3.77
CA LEU A 138 15.89 18.40 3.47
C LEU A 138 16.84 18.76 4.61
N LEU A 139 16.39 18.64 5.86
CA LEU A 139 17.16 19.06 7.04
C LEU A 139 18.09 17.96 7.59
N THR A 140 17.76 16.68 7.40
CA THR A 140 18.46 15.59 8.10
C THR A 140 18.94 14.45 7.19
N GLY A 141 18.56 14.46 5.91
CA GLY A 141 18.83 13.36 4.99
C GLY A 141 17.93 12.13 5.20
N PHE A 142 17.01 12.13 6.18
CA PHE A 142 16.15 10.99 6.48
C PHE A 142 14.70 11.25 6.12
N TRP A 143 14.09 10.34 5.36
CA TRP A 143 12.64 10.31 5.13
C TRP A 143 11.88 9.89 6.39
N SER A 144 10.64 10.33 6.53
CA SER A 144 9.69 9.67 7.45
C SER A 144 9.44 8.25 6.95
N SER A 145 9.40 7.28 7.84
CA SER A 145 9.30 5.85 7.50
C SER A 145 10.54 5.24 6.81
N ALA A 146 11.66 5.97 6.76
CA ALA A 146 12.93 5.37 6.38
C ALA A 146 13.29 4.24 7.36
N PRO A 147 13.96 3.19 6.89
CA PRO A 147 14.54 2.20 7.79
C PRO A 147 15.39 2.93 8.82
N ARG A 148 15.31 2.50 10.06
CA ARG A 148 16.26 2.96 11.08
C ARG A 148 17.64 2.49 10.68
N PRO A 149 18.72 3.19 11.09
CA PRO A 149 20.06 2.66 10.89
C PRO A 149 20.08 1.21 11.35
N PHE A 150 20.56 0.33 10.50
CA PHE A 150 20.61 -1.10 10.79
C PHE A 150 21.47 -1.31 12.03
N ASP A 151 20.89 -1.81 13.10
CA ASP A 151 21.63 -2.32 14.25
C ASP A 151 21.84 -3.82 14.03
N PRO A 152 23.10 -4.27 13.84
CA PRO A 152 23.39 -5.68 13.64
C PRO A 152 22.96 -6.57 14.82
N ALA A 153 22.75 -5.99 16.00
CA ALA A 153 22.26 -6.68 17.18
C ALA A 153 20.72 -6.84 17.21
N GLU A 154 19.98 -6.05 16.44
CA GLU A 154 18.53 -6.23 16.28
C GLU A 154 18.24 -7.36 15.29
N ALA A 155 17.38 -8.29 15.69
CA ALA A 155 16.91 -9.34 14.77
C ALA A 155 16.16 -8.72 13.60
N ILE A 156 16.50 -9.11 12.36
CA ILE A 156 15.75 -8.74 11.17
C ILE A 156 14.36 -9.37 11.28
N THR A 157 13.34 -8.55 11.47
CA THR A 157 11.96 -9.03 11.68
C THR A 157 11.20 -9.21 10.38
N GLY A 158 11.75 -8.72 9.23
CA GLY A 158 11.07 -8.68 7.95
C GLY A 158 9.95 -7.63 7.88
N LEU A 159 9.85 -6.78 8.91
CA LEU A 159 8.86 -5.70 8.98
C LEU A 159 9.47 -4.31 8.70
N GLU A 160 10.74 -4.28 8.33
CA GLU A 160 11.47 -3.07 7.99
C GLU A 160 11.00 -2.55 6.62
N HIS A 161 10.79 -1.23 6.52
CA HIS A 161 10.52 -0.58 5.23
C HIS A 161 11.83 -0.43 4.46
N ILE A 162 12.22 -1.45 3.72
CA ILE A 162 13.48 -1.47 2.97
C ILE A 162 13.39 -0.69 1.65
N MET A 163 12.16 -0.50 1.14
CA MET A 163 11.94 0.17 -0.15
C MET A 163 11.15 1.46 0.04
N LEU A 164 11.78 2.60 -0.26
CA LEU A 164 11.12 3.91 -0.23
C LEU A 164 10.43 4.19 -1.58
N LEU A 165 9.21 3.71 -1.73
CA LEU A 165 8.43 3.87 -2.95
C LEU A 165 7.75 5.23 -2.98
N THR A 166 8.30 6.16 -3.77
CA THR A 166 7.60 7.42 -4.05
C THR A 166 6.47 7.21 -5.05
N TYR A 167 5.47 8.11 -5.05
CA TYR A 167 4.36 8.03 -6.01
C TYR A 167 4.83 7.92 -7.48
N PRO A 168 5.76 8.75 -7.99
CA PRO A 168 6.20 8.64 -9.39
C PRO A 168 6.85 7.29 -9.72
N ILE A 169 7.67 6.76 -8.81
CA ILE A 169 8.30 5.44 -8.97
C ILE A 169 7.24 4.35 -9.01
N LEU A 170 6.30 4.38 -8.07
CA LEU A 170 5.26 3.36 -7.98
C LEU A 170 4.28 3.44 -9.16
N ALA A 171 3.92 4.65 -9.60
CA ALA A 171 3.10 4.85 -10.81
C ALA A 171 3.81 4.28 -12.06
N TYR A 172 5.11 4.50 -12.19
CA TYR A 172 5.90 3.90 -13.25
C TYR A 172 5.91 2.36 -13.17
N PHE A 173 6.14 1.79 -11.99
CA PHE A 173 6.14 0.34 -11.81
C PHE A 173 4.77 -0.28 -12.15
N LEU A 174 3.69 0.31 -11.66
CA LEU A 174 2.32 -0.13 -11.96
C LEU A 174 2.05 -0.12 -13.46
N SER A 175 2.37 0.98 -14.15
CA SER A 175 2.22 1.08 -15.61
C SER A 175 3.03 0.01 -16.36
N ARG A 176 4.30 -0.22 -15.95
CA ARG A 176 5.19 -1.21 -16.59
C ARG A 176 4.81 -2.67 -16.33
N THR A 177 3.98 -2.91 -15.33
CA THR A 177 3.51 -4.26 -14.95
C THR A 177 2.05 -4.52 -15.34
N GLY A 178 1.46 -3.67 -16.20
CA GLY A 178 0.14 -3.89 -16.77
C GLY A 178 -1.00 -3.46 -15.82
N PHE A 179 -0.79 -2.39 -15.04
CA PHE A 179 -1.82 -1.79 -14.22
C PHE A 179 -2.12 -0.35 -14.62
N ALA A 180 -3.40 -0.02 -14.76
CA ALA A 180 -3.89 1.36 -14.85
C ALA A 180 -4.40 1.82 -13.49
N ILE A 181 -3.90 2.97 -12.99
CA ILE A 181 -4.37 3.57 -11.75
C ILE A 181 -5.76 4.18 -12.01
N GLU A 182 -6.81 3.59 -11.39
CA GLU A 182 -8.18 4.14 -11.46
C GLU A 182 -8.41 5.23 -10.39
N ARG A 183 -7.76 5.09 -9.24
CA ARG A 183 -7.94 6.01 -8.12
C ARG A 183 -6.72 6.01 -7.19
N LEU A 184 -6.34 7.20 -6.75
CA LEU A 184 -5.34 7.41 -5.72
C LEU A 184 -5.96 8.27 -4.62
N GLU A 185 -5.91 7.75 -3.41
CA GLU A 185 -6.39 8.46 -2.21
C GLU A 185 -5.36 8.33 -1.07
N THR A 186 -5.62 9.03 0.01
CA THR A 186 -4.87 8.88 1.26
C THR A 186 -5.85 8.53 2.40
N ASN A 187 -5.32 7.92 3.46
CA ASN A 187 -6.16 7.44 4.55
C ASN A 187 -6.44 8.50 5.64
N ARG A 188 -5.43 9.23 6.07
CA ARG A 188 -5.50 10.21 7.16
C ARG A 188 -4.47 11.32 7.00
N VAL A 189 -4.69 12.44 7.66
CA VAL A 189 -3.75 13.56 7.70
C VAL A 189 -2.61 13.27 8.68
N VAL A 190 -1.38 13.55 8.26
CA VAL A 190 -0.18 13.59 9.11
C VAL A 190 -0.17 14.89 9.89
N LYS A 191 -0.52 14.84 11.18
CA LYS A 191 -0.56 16.05 12.04
C LYS A 191 0.77 16.81 12.06
N GLY A 192 1.91 16.11 12.01
CA GLY A 192 3.25 16.70 11.93
C GLY A 192 3.52 17.49 10.63
N SER A 193 2.66 17.39 9.61
CA SER A 193 2.75 18.21 8.40
C SER A 193 2.06 19.57 8.54
N LEU A 194 1.18 19.76 9.54
CA LEU A 194 0.41 20.99 9.72
C LEU A 194 1.28 22.22 10.01
N PRO A 195 2.30 22.17 10.88
CA PRO A 195 3.20 23.32 11.10
C PRO A 195 3.90 23.80 9.83
N TRP A 196 4.05 22.91 8.84
CA TRP A 196 4.71 23.19 7.56
C TRP A 196 3.73 23.58 6.44
N ALA A 197 2.43 23.75 6.75
CA ALA A 197 1.40 24.01 5.75
C ALA A 197 1.64 25.29 4.92
N TRP A 198 2.31 26.28 5.48
CA TRP A 198 2.70 27.51 4.80
C TRP A 198 3.70 27.26 3.64
N LEU A 199 4.44 26.14 3.64
CA LEU A 199 5.30 25.73 2.52
C LEU A 199 4.51 25.16 1.33
N ALA A 200 3.25 24.76 1.49
CA ALA A 200 2.49 24.14 0.42
C ALA A 200 2.40 24.97 -0.87
N PRO A 201 2.14 26.30 -0.83
CA PRO A 201 2.17 27.13 -2.05
C PRO A 201 3.56 27.20 -2.67
N ILE A 202 4.62 27.25 -1.88
CA ILE A 202 6.02 27.28 -2.36
C ILE A 202 6.35 25.98 -3.06
N VAL A 203 6.04 24.84 -2.44
CA VAL A 203 6.23 23.50 -3.04
C VAL A 203 5.43 23.37 -4.33
N THR A 204 4.20 23.88 -4.36
CA THR A 204 3.35 23.84 -5.54
C THR A 204 3.96 24.66 -6.69
N LEU A 205 4.40 25.88 -6.41
CA LEU A 205 5.04 26.74 -7.41
C LEU A 205 6.34 26.11 -7.93
N ALA A 206 7.22 25.68 -7.03
CA ALA A 206 8.48 25.03 -7.40
C ALA A 206 8.25 23.77 -8.26
N THR A 207 7.26 22.93 -7.89
CA THR A 207 6.92 21.74 -8.68
C THR A 207 6.42 22.14 -10.06
N ARG A 208 5.52 23.14 -10.18
CA ARG A 208 5.02 23.61 -11.47
C ARG A 208 6.12 24.15 -12.38
N LEU A 209 7.10 24.82 -11.82
CA LEU A 209 8.24 25.35 -12.57
C LEU A 209 9.22 24.26 -13.00
N ALA A 210 9.36 23.21 -12.20
CA ALA A 210 10.26 22.09 -12.47
C ALA A 210 9.71 21.10 -13.52
N VAL A 211 8.38 20.86 -13.53
CA VAL A 211 7.76 19.87 -14.42
C VAL A 211 7.39 20.47 -15.76
N ARG A 212 8.01 20.00 -16.83
CA ARG A 212 7.83 20.56 -18.19
C ARG A 212 7.09 19.61 -19.13
N ARG A 213 7.29 18.30 -19.01
CA ARG A 213 6.67 17.28 -19.87
C ARG A 213 5.26 16.95 -19.39
N PRO A 214 4.30 16.59 -20.29
CA PRO A 214 2.91 16.27 -19.91
C PRO A 214 2.82 15.21 -18.82
N ALA A 215 3.57 14.12 -18.91
CA ALA A 215 3.59 13.06 -17.89
C ALA A 215 4.12 13.56 -16.52
N GLU A 216 5.14 14.44 -16.55
CA GLU A 216 5.67 15.08 -15.33
C GLU A 216 4.63 16.01 -14.71
N GLN A 217 3.85 16.73 -15.54
CA GLN A 217 2.79 17.63 -15.07
C GLN A 217 1.67 16.88 -14.37
N GLU A 218 1.29 15.69 -14.87
CA GLU A 218 0.32 14.83 -14.19
C GLU A 218 0.82 14.40 -12.81
N HIS A 219 2.07 13.92 -12.74
CA HIS A 219 2.69 13.59 -11.46
C HIS A 219 2.82 14.82 -10.55
N GLY A 220 3.17 15.99 -11.11
CA GLY A 220 3.23 17.25 -10.38
C GLY A 220 1.90 17.65 -9.74
N ARG A 221 0.78 17.46 -10.43
CA ARG A 221 -0.58 17.70 -9.88
C ARG A 221 -0.85 16.81 -8.67
N VAL A 222 -0.53 15.52 -8.75
CA VAL A 222 -0.68 14.60 -7.62
C VAL A 222 0.23 15.00 -6.46
N LEU A 223 1.51 15.27 -6.72
CA LEU A 223 2.51 15.63 -5.70
C LEU A 223 2.21 16.94 -4.96
N THR A 224 1.36 17.80 -5.52
CA THR A 224 0.94 19.09 -4.96
C THR A 224 -0.50 19.09 -4.47
N ASP A 225 -1.27 18.02 -4.68
CA ASP A 225 -2.61 17.88 -4.10
C ASP A 225 -2.51 17.89 -2.57
N ARG A 226 -3.42 18.65 -1.93
CA ARG A 226 -3.43 18.77 -0.45
C ARG A 226 -3.56 17.41 0.25
N ARG A 227 -4.35 16.50 -0.31
CA ARG A 227 -4.50 15.13 0.23
C ARG A 227 -3.18 14.40 0.22
N PHE A 228 -2.36 14.58 -0.83
CA PHE A 228 -1.04 13.99 -0.95
C PHE A 228 -0.02 14.68 -0.04
N LEU A 229 0.01 16.02 -0.01
CA LEU A 229 0.95 16.78 0.84
C LEU A 229 0.78 16.49 2.33
N PHE A 230 -0.43 16.16 2.77
CA PHE A 230 -0.74 15.93 4.17
C PHE A 230 -1.13 14.48 4.50
N GLY A 231 -1.30 13.63 3.50
CA GLY A 231 -1.75 12.25 3.68
C GLY A 231 -0.65 11.31 4.17
N HIS A 232 -1.01 10.35 5.02
CA HIS A 232 -0.07 9.41 5.64
C HIS A 232 0.24 8.21 4.77
N THR A 233 -0.78 7.56 4.23
CA THR A 233 -0.66 6.33 3.44
C THR A 233 -1.26 6.58 2.06
N LEU A 234 -0.56 6.18 1.01
CA LEU A 234 -1.09 6.14 -0.34
C LEU A 234 -1.94 4.89 -0.51
N CYS A 235 -3.15 5.06 -1.01
CA CYS A 235 -4.07 3.99 -1.30
C CYS A 235 -4.39 4.02 -2.79
N PHE A 236 -3.91 3.02 -3.52
CA PHE A 236 -4.11 2.86 -4.95
C PHE A 236 -5.21 1.85 -5.22
N ARG A 237 -6.11 2.19 -6.12
CA ARG A 237 -7.02 1.28 -6.78
C ARG A 237 -6.59 1.21 -8.25
N CYS A 238 -6.13 0.03 -8.66
CA CYS A 238 -5.63 -0.19 -10.00
C CYS A 238 -6.45 -1.26 -10.71
N ARG A 239 -6.52 -1.19 -12.04
CA ARG A 239 -7.14 -2.18 -12.91
C ARG A 239 -6.06 -2.88 -13.72
N ALA A 240 -6.15 -4.20 -13.83
CA ALA A 240 -5.33 -5.02 -14.72
C ALA A 240 -5.73 -4.73 -16.18
N VAL A 241 -4.78 -4.29 -16.98
CA VAL A 241 -4.92 -3.97 -18.41
C VAL A 241 -4.16 -4.94 -19.27
#